data_35d1c20b284ea5cc446bc2c46464230f
#
_entry.id   35d1c20b284ea5cc446bc2c46464230f
#
_cell.length_a   1.000
_cell.length_b   1.000
_cell.length_c   1.000
_cell.angle_alpha   90.00
_cell.angle_beta   90.00
_cell.angle_gamma   90.00
#
_symmetry.space_group_name_H-M   'P 1'
#
loop_
_entity.id
_entity.type
_entity.pdbx_description
1 polymer ?
#
loop_
_entity_poly.entity_id
_entity_poly.type
_entity_poly.pdbx_seq_one_letter_code
_entity_poly.pdbx_strand_id
1 'polypeptide(L)'
;MSYQPTTAQLLDAVQSVMVISTTDLQGNITYANDLFCTLTGFKREELIGQPHSMVRHPDVPKAVYKDMWDTIKAGRTWTGIVPNLGKGGVLYVVDTTVQPLFDDAGQINGYISIRRVVNDLMAQFDAVEFSKEKFDDFYQAA
;
A
#
# COMPACT_ATOMS: atom_id res chain seq x y z
N MET A 1 2.30 -18.21 -33.95
CA MET A 1 1.14 -17.44 -33.47
C MET A 1 1.40 -17.03 -32.03
N SER A 2 1.41 -15.74 -31.75
CA SER A 2 1.65 -15.25 -30.40
C SER A 2 0.35 -15.25 -29.60
N TYR A 3 0.41 -15.80 -28.39
CA TYR A 3 -0.69 -15.74 -27.44
C TYR A 3 -0.67 -14.43 -26.68
N GLN A 4 -1.81 -13.76 -26.62
CA GLN A 4 -1.96 -12.53 -25.84
C GLN A 4 -2.95 -12.80 -24.69
N PRO A 5 -2.58 -12.50 -23.46
CA PRO A 5 -3.51 -12.65 -22.35
C PRO A 5 -4.63 -11.60 -22.43
N THR A 6 -5.81 -11.96 -21.95
CA THR A 6 -6.90 -11.00 -21.80
C THR A 6 -6.62 -10.06 -20.65
N THR A 7 -7.30 -8.92 -20.63
CA THR A 7 -7.25 -7.98 -19.49
C THR A 7 -7.65 -8.67 -18.19
N ALA A 8 -8.67 -9.52 -18.21
CA ALA A 8 -9.09 -10.28 -17.03
C ALA A 8 -8.00 -11.22 -16.53
N GLN A 9 -7.30 -11.90 -17.43
CA GLN A 9 -6.19 -12.80 -17.07
C GLN A 9 -5.03 -12.01 -16.44
N LEU A 10 -4.69 -10.87 -17.01
CA LEU A 10 -3.65 -9.99 -16.45
C LEU A 10 -4.03 -9.49 -15.07
N LEU A 11 -5.27 -9.04 -14.90
CA LEU A 11 -5.77 -8.55 -13.63
C LEU A 11 -5.77 -9.65 -12.56
N ASP A 12 -6.25 -10.84 -12.90
CA ASP A 12 -6.25 -11.98 -11.98
C ASP A 12 -4.83 -12.34 -11.53
N ALA A 13 -3.88 -12.36 -12.46
CA ALA A 13 -2.48 -12.65 -12.14
C ALA A 13 -1.89 -11.63 -11.17
N VAL A 14 -2.13 -10.35 -11.39
CA VAL A 14 -1.64 -9.27 -10.52
C VAL A 14 -2.30 -9.36 -9.15
N GLN A 15 -3.62 -9.56 -9.08
CA GLN A 15 -4.37 -9.63 -7.83
C GLN A 15 -4.03 -10.85 -6.98
N SER A 16 -3.46 -11.90 -7.58
CA SER A 16 -3.06 -13.10 -6.82
C SER A 16 -1.77 -12.90 -6.03
N VAL A 17 -0.94 -11.93 -6.40
CA VAL A 17 0.39 -11.72 -5.81
C VAL A 17 0.61 -10.33 -5.23
N MET A 18 -0.25 -9.38 -5.53
CA MET A 18 -0.14 -8.00 -5.08
C MET A 18 -1.30 -7.60 -4.18
N VAL A 19 -1.00 -6.85 -3.14
CA VAL A 19 -2.01 -6.22 -2.27
C VAL A 19 -2.45 -4.93 -2.93
N ILE A 20 -3.73 -4.85 -3.32
CA ILE A 20 -4.25 -3.72 -4.09
C ILE A 20 -5.40 -3.06 -3.33
N SER A 21 -5.34 -1.74 -3.23
CA SER A 21 -6.43 -0.92 -2.71
C SER A 21 -6.53 0.38 -3.49
N THR A 22 -7.72 0.95 -3.52
CA THR A 22 -7.94 2.32 -4.00
C THR A 22 -8.51 3.17 -2.89
N THR A 23 -8.32 4.47 -2.98
CA THR A 23 -8.90 5.44 -2.06
C THR A 23 -9.56 6.57 -2.83
N ASP A 24 -10.43 7.30 -2.13
CA ASP A 24 -10.91 8.60 -2.59
C ASP A 24 -9.82 9.67 -2.38
N LEU A 25 -10.17 10.94 -2.67
CA LEU A 25 -9.23 12.06 -2.52
C LEU A 25 -8.84 12.34 -1.08
N GLN A 26 -9.65 11.91 -0.12
CA GLN A 26 -9.41 12.09 1.31
C GLN A 26 -8.62 10.93 1.93
N GLY A 27 -8.32 9.90 1.14
CA GLY A 27 -7.57 8.73 1.61
C GLY A 27 -8.43 7.65 2.25
N ASN A 28 -9.75 7.70 2.08
CA ASN A 28 -10.65 6.64 2.54
C ASN A 28 -10.68 5.50 1.53
N ILE A 29 -10.63 4.28 2.02
CA ILE A 29 -10.55 3.08 1.17
C ILE A 29 -11.87 2.91 0.42
N THR A 30 -11.77 2.78 -0.90
CA THR A 30 -12.92 2.55 -1.80
C THR A 30 -12.92 1.15 -2.40
N TYR A 31 -11.76 0.49 -2.44
CA TYR A 31 -11.60 -0.89 -2.93
C TYR A 31 -10.45 -1.57 -2.19
N ALA A 32 -10.63 -2.83 -1.88
CA ALA A 32 -9.59 -3.69 -1.28
C ALA A 32 -9.70 -5.08 -1.91
N ASN A 33 -8.59 -5.61 -2.45
CA ASN A 33 -8.62 -6.94 -3.02
C ASN A 33 -8.56 -8.03 -1.93
N ASP A 34 -8.79 -9.27 -2.32
CA ASP A 34 -8.84 -10.39 -1.37
C ASP A 34 -7.53 -10.58 -0.62
N LEU A 35 -6.41 -10.37 -1.29
CA LEU A 35 -5.10 -10.52 -0.66
C LEU A 35 -4.89 -9.48 0.46
N PHE A 36 -5.40 -8.27 0.30
CA PHE A 36 -5.37 -7.26 1.36
C PHE A 36 -6.13 -7.74 2.59
N CYS A 37 -7.32 -8.29 2.39
CA CYS A 37 -8.12 -8.83 3.49
C CYS A 37 -7.41 -10.02 4.16
N THR A 38 -6.88 -10.95 3.38
CA THR A 38 -6.18 -12.13 3.91
C THR A 38 -4.93 -11.73 4.69
N LEU A 39 -4.12 -10.83 4.15
CA LEU A 39 -2.87 -10.40 4.78
C LEU A 39 -3.11 -9.67 6.09
N THR A 40 -4.08 -8.76 6.13
CA THR A 40 -4.34 -7.93 7.30
C THR A 40 -5.26 -8.58 8.32
N GLY A 41 -6.04 -9.59 7.93
CA GLY A 41 -7.06 -10.19 8.78
C GLY A 41 -8.32 -9.36 8.94
N PHE A 42 -8.40 -8.19 8.29
CA PHE A 42 -9.63 -7.39 8.28
C PHE A 42 -10.61 -7.94 7.25
N LYS A 43 -11.89 -7.90 7.58
CA LYS A 43 -12.95 -8.14 6.61
C LYS A 43 -13.05 -6.93 5.69
N ARG A 44 -13.53 -7.15 4.46
CA ARG A 44 -13.70 -6.05 3.50
C ARG A 44 -14.58 -4.94 4.06
N GLU A 45 -15.64 -5.29 4.80
CA GLU A 45 -16.56 -4.34 5.44
C GLU A 45 -15.85 -3.49 6.52
N GLU A 46 -14.80 -4.02 7.12
CA GLU A 46 -13.99 -3.29 8.11
C GLU A 46 -13.02 -2.30 7.44
N LEU A 47 -12.72 -2.48 6.16
CA LEU A 47 -11.76 -1.67 5.40
C LEU A 47 -12.44 -0.55 4.62
N ILE A 48 -13.50 -0.88 3.88
CA ILE A 48 -14.16 0.08 2.97
C ILE A 48 -14.71 1.25 3.76
N GLY A 49 -14.41 2.46 3.31
CA GLY A 49 -14.83 3.71 3.95
C GLY A 49 -13.92 4.19 5.08
N GLN A 50 -12.98 3.37 5.50
CA GLN A 50 -12.03 3.73 6.56
C GLN A 50 -10.79 4.41 6.00
N PRO A 51 -10.14 5.30 6.76
CA PRO A 51 -8.89 5.90 6.29
C PRO A 51 -7.82 4.82 6.11
N HIS A 52 -7.09 4.90 5.01
CA HIS A 52 -6.02 3.94 4.71
C HIS A 52 -4.92 3.94 5.78
N SER A 53 -4.80 5.03 6.53
CA SER A 53 -3.87 5.16 7.65
C SER A 53 -4.10 4.14 8.77
N MET A 54 -5.23 3.44 8.77
CA MET A 54 -5.52 2.42 9.79
C MET A 54 -4.49 1.27 9.82
N VAL A 55 -3.78 1.04 8.72
CA VAL A 55 -2.74 -0.02 8.64
C VAL A 55 -1.33 0.53 8.81
N ARG A 56 -1.14 1.82 9.06
CA ARG A 56 0.18 2.41 9.24
C ARG A 56 0.82 1.96 10.54
N HIS A 57 2.11 1.65 10.48
CA HIS A 57 2.89 1.43 11.70
C HIS A 57 3.12 2.79 12.39
N PRO A 58 2.89 2.91 13.72
CA PRO A 58 2.96 4.19 14.41
C PRO A 58 4.37 4.79 14.46
N ASP A 59 5.42 3.99 14.31
CA ASP A 59 6.80 4.46 14.33
C ASP A 59 7.28 5.01 12.99
N VAL A 60 6.49 4.87 11.90
CA VAL A 60 6.85 5.48 10.63
C VAL A 60 6.74 7.00 10.76
N PRO A 61 7.81 7.75 10.44
CA PRO A 61 7.79 9.21 10.54
C PRO A 61 6.67 9.82 9.69
N LYS A 62 6.00 10.83 10.22
CA LYS A 62 4.96 11.54 9.48
C LYS A 62 5.48 12.16 8.18
N ALA A 63 6.76 12.51 8.14
CA ALA A 63 7.41 13.07 6.96
C ALA A 63 7.37 12.12 5.76
N VAL A 64 7.38 10.81 5.98
CA VAL A 64 7.28 9.80 4.92
C VAL A 64 5.92 9.91 4.21
N TYR A 65 4.85 10.01 4.97
CA TYR A 65 3.50 10.12 4.40
C TYR A 65 3.22 11.52 3.85
N LYS A 66 3.84 12.55 4.43
CA LYS A 66 3.78 13.89 3.84
C LYS A 66 4.40 13.90 2.44
N ASP A 67 5.57 13.30 2.29
CA ASP A 67 6.23 13.14 1.00
C ASP A 67 5.36 12.36 0.02
N MET A 68 4.76 11.26 0.48
CA MET A 68 3.83 10.48 -0.33
C MET A 68 2.66 11.33 -0.85
N TRP A 69 1.98 12.04 0.05
CA TRP A 69 0.83 12.87 -0.31
C TRP A 69 1.22 14.01 -1.25
N ASP A 70 2.31 14.70 -0.97
CA ASP A 70 2.81 15.77 -1.84
C ASP A 70 3.11 15.25 -3.25
N THR A 71 3.67 14.06 -3.35
CA THR A 71 4.01 13.42 -4.61
C THR A 71 2.76 13.05 -5.42
N ILE A 72 1.83 12.33 -4.80
CA ILE A 72 0.65 11.83 -5.53
C ILE A 72 -0.36 12.93 -5.83
N LYS A 73 -0.49 13.93 -4.97
CA LYS A 73 -1.33 15.11 -5.26
C LYS A 73 -0.79 15.93 -6.42
N ALA A 74 0.52 15.88 -6.65
CA ALA A 74 1.15 16.53 -7.80
C ALA A 74 1.04 15.71 -9.09
N GLY A 75 0.33 14.59 -9.07
CA GLY A 75 0.12 13.74 -10.25
C GLY A 75 1.26 12.76 -10.50
N ARG A 76 2.15 12.56 -9.52
CA ARG A 76 3.32 11.70 -9.67
C ARG A 76 3.16 10.40 -8.90
N THR A 77 3.98 9.42 -9.23
CA THR A 77 4.05 8.12 -8.54
C THR A 77 4.99 8.20 -7.35
N TRP A 78 4.53 7.72 -6.21
CA TRP A 78 5.37 7.55 -5.02
C TRP A 78 5.69 6.08 -4.81
N THR A 79 6.94 5.80 -4.42
CA THR A 79 7.37 4.45 -4.04
C THR A 79 8.07 4.50 -2.69
N GLY A 80 7.93 3.42 -1.93
CA GLY A 80 8.61 3.30 -0.65
C GLY A 80 8.38 1.93 -0.02
N ILE A 81 9.33 1.50 0.79
CA ILE A 81 9.23 0.28 1.57
C ILE A 81 8.87 0.68 2.99
N VAL A 82 7.72 0.24 3.46
CA VAL A 82 7.19 0.64 4.76
C VAL A 82 6.65 -0.57 5.53
N PRO A 83 6.79 -0.57 6.87
CA PRO A 83 6.09 -1.52 7.71
C PRO A 83 4.63 -1.08 7.90
N ASN A 84 3.74 -2.05 7.95
CA ASN A 84 2.33 -1.85 8.25
C ASN A 84 1.90 -2.80 9.38
N LEU A 85 0.74 -2.54 9.96
CA LEU A 85 0.13 -3.40 10.95
C LEU A 85 -1.25 -3.84 10.50
N GLY A 86 -1.49 -5.15 10.52
CA GLY A 86 -2.82 -5.72 10.34
C GLY A 86 -3.60 -5.78 11.64
N LYS A 87 -4.75 -6.43 11.58
CA LYS A 87 -5.64 -6.65 12.74
C LYS A 87 -4.89 -7.44 13.82
N GLY A 88 -4.99 -6.97 15.06
CA GLY A 88 -4.26 -7.59 16.17
C GLY A 88 -2.77 -7.25 16.21
N GLY A 89 -2.32 -6.26 15.43
CA GLY A 89 -0.92 -5.82 15.45
C GLY A 89 0.03 -6.69 14.64
N VAL A 90 -0.48 -7.47 13.68
CA VAL A 90 0.38 -8.29 12.81
C VAL A 90 1.25 -7.39 11.95
N LEU A 91 2.57 -7.50 12.13
CA LEU A 91 3.55 -6.71 11.37
C LEU A 91 3.78 -7.34 9.99
N TYR A 92 3.76 -6.50 8.96
CA TYR A 92 4.20 -6.89 7.62
C TYR A 92 4.90 -5.72 6.94
N VAL A 93 5.88 -6.02 6.11
CA VAL A 93 6.65 -5.00 5.38
C VAL A 93 6.27 -5.10 3.90
N VAL A 94 6.00 -3.97 3.29
CA VAL A 94 5.55 -3.90 1.90
C VAL A 94 6.40 -2.93 1.09
N ASP A 95 6.74 -3.36 -0.11
CA ASP A 95 7.25 -2.52 -1.17
C ASP A 95 6.03 -1.90 -1.87
N THR A 96 5.86 -0.60 -1.72
CA THR A 96 4.62 0.10 -2.03
C THR A 96 4.81 1.05 -3.21
N THR A 97 3.86 1.02 -4.13
CA THR A 97 3.70 2.01 -5.19
C THR A 97 2.32 2.65 -5.05
N VAL A 98 2.27 3.98 -4.96
CA VAL A 98 1.01 4.73 -4.93
C VAL A 98 0.95 5.66 -6.13
N GLN A 99 -0.15 5.61 -6.86
CA GLN A 99 -0.36 6.41 -8.08
C GLN A 99 -1.70 7.13 -8.01
N PRO A 100 -1.79 8.33 -8.57
CA PRO A 100 -3.09 8.96 -8.74
C PRO A 100 -3.90 8.26 -9.84
N LEU A 101 -5.22 8.26 -9.68
CA LEU A 101 -6.17 7.84 -10.69
C LEU A 101 -6.80 9.10 -11.30
N PHE A 102 -6.86 9.14 -12.62
CA PHE A 102 -7.38 10.28 -13.36
C PHE A 102 -8.73 9.93 -13.96
N ASP A 103 -9.66 10.87 -13.93
CA ASP A 103 -10.92 10.76 -14.64
C ASP A 103 -10.74 11.10 -16.15
N ASP A 104 -11.81 11.03 -16.92
CA ASP A 104 -11.77 11.29 -18.37
C ASP A 104 -11.38 12.73 -18.69
N ALA A 105 -11.57 13.67 -17.75
CA ALA A 105 -11.16 15.07 -17.91
C ALA A 105 -9.71 15.33 -17.49
N GLY A 106 -8.98 14.28 -17.07
CA GLY A 106 -7.60 14.41 -16.63
C GLY A 106 -7.44 14.92 -15.20
N GLN A 107 -8.52 14.95 -14.43
CA GLN A 107 -8.48 15.36 -13.02
C GLN A 107 -8.26 14.14 -12.14
N ILE A 108 -7.50 14.30 -11.05
CA ILE A 108 -7.31 13.24 -10.06
C ILE A 108 -8.62 13.01 -9.32
N ASN A 109 -9.11 11.76 -9.31
CA ASN A 109 -10.35 11.40 -8.62
C ASN A 109 -10.17 10.33 -7.54
N GLY A 110 -8.95 9.91 -7.29
CA GLY A 110 -8.60 8.93 -6.27
C GLY A 110 -7.18 8.47 -6.44
N TYR A 111 -6.80 7.46 -5.66
CA TYR A 111 -5.44 6.92 -5.68
C TYR A 111 -5.50 5.39 -5.64
N ILE A 112 -4.50 4.75 -6.25
CA ILE A 112 -4.32 3.30 -6.19
C ILE A 112 -2.99 2.99 -5.51
N SER A 113 -3.02 2.03 -4.59
CA SER A 113 -1.84 1.51 -3.91
C SER A 113 -1.65 0.05 -4.30
N ILE A 114 -0.46 -0.27 -4.79
CA ILE A 114 -0.06 -1.63 -5.15
C ILE A 114 1.15 -1.97 -4.29
N ARG A 115 1.05 -3.07 -3.52
CA ARG A 115 2.06 -3.45 -2.53
C ARG A 115 2.45 -4.90 -2.69
N ARG A 116 3.74 -5.14 -2.60
CA ARG A 116 4.30 -6.49 -2.56
C ARG A 116 4.86 -6.74 -1.17
N VAL A 117 4.47 -7.84 -0.54
CA VAL A 117 5.04 -8.25 0.74
C VAL A 117 6.50 -8.65 0.54
N VAL A 118 7.39 -8.10 1.36
CA VAL A 118 8.84 -8.30 1.24
C VAL A 118 9.29 -9.17 2.42
N ASN A 119 9.09 -10.48 2.30
CA ASN A 119 9.34 -11.42 3.40
C ASN A 119 10.79 -11.42 3.89
N ASP A 120 11.75 -11.27 2.99
CA ASP A 120 13.17 -11.23 3.33
C ASP A 120 13.52 -10.05 4.24
N LEU A 121 12.73 -8.97 4.18
CA LEU A 121 12.92 -7.77 4.98
C LEU A 121 12.08 -7.80 6.26
N MET A 122 11.07 -8.64 6.36
CA MET A 122 10.20 -8.71 7.54
C MET A 122 10.98 -9.13 8.79
N ALA A 123 11.98 -9.98 8.64
CA ALA A 123 12.85 -10.41 9.75
C ALA A 123 13.65 -9.24 10.37
N GLN A 124 13.82 -8.14 9.64
CA GLN A 124 14.50 -6.93 10.10
C GLN A 124 13.58 -6.02 10.91
N PHE A 125 12.27 -6.25 10.86
CA PHE A 125 11.27 -5.43 11.51
C PHE A 125 10.46 -6.29 12.49
N ASP A 126 11.06 -6.62 13.63
CA ASP A 126 10.35 -7.23 14.74
C ASP A 126 9.54 -6.13 15.44
N ALA A 127 8.26 -6.40 15.70
CA ALA A 127 7.37 -5.44 16.33
C ALA A 127 7.89 -4.95 17.69
N VAL A 128 8.64 -5.81 18.42
CA VAL A 128 9.21 -5.47 19.73
C VAL A 128 10.49 -4.64 19.59
N GLU A 129 11.24 -4.83 18.51
CA GLU A 129 12.53 -4.18 18.29
C GLU A 129 12.48 -3.04 17.27
N PHE A 130 11.35 -2.87 16.59
CA PHE A 130 11.22 -1.85 15.55
C PHE A 130 11.40 -0.46 16.18
N SER A 131 12.29 0.34 15.59
CA SER A 131 12.54 1.72 15.99
C SER A 131 12.50 2.64 14.78
N LYS A 132 12.27 3.93 15.05
CA LYS A 132 12.31 4.96 14.02
C LYS A 132 13.68 4.98 13.31
N GLU A 133 14.76 4.89 14.06
CA GLU A 133 16.12 4.89 13.53
C GLU A 133 16.32 3.72 12.56
N LYS A 134 15.93 2.53 12.97
CA LYS A 134 16.03 1.32 12.16
C LYS A 134 15.20 1.43 10.87
N PHE A 135 14.01 2.02 10.98
CA PHE A 135 13.18 2.29 9.82
C PHE A 135 13.82 3.33 8.89
N ASP A 136 14.32 4.44 9.42
CA ASP A 136 14.94 5.50 8.64
C ASP A 136 16.14 4.97 7.86
N ASP A 137 16.99 4.16 8.49
CA ASP A 137 18.12 3.53 7.85
C ASP A 137 17.69 2.63 6.69
N PHE A 138 16.65 1.83 6.92
CA PHE A 138 16.10 0.94 5.90
C PHE A 138 15.48 1.72 4.74
N TYR A 139 14.70 2.75 5.04
CA TYR A 139 14.02 3.58 4.06
C TYR A 139 15.04 4.33 3.17
N GLN A 140 16.12 4.83 3.77
CA GLN A 140 17.16 5.52 3.01
C GLN A 140 17.94 4.57 2.10
N ALA A 141 18.05 3.30 2.46
CA ALA A 141 18.75 2.29 1.66
C ALA A 141 17.90 1.78 0.49
N ALA A 142 16.59 1.95 0.57
CA ALA A 142 15.66 1.50 -0.46
C ALA A 142 15.52 2.51 -1.58
#